data_18e1ec3443f0d5e928ca6063b71aad34
#
_entry.id   18e1ec3443f0d5e928ca6063b71aad34
#
_cell.length_a   1.000
_cell.length_b   1.000
_cell.length_c   1.000
_cell.angle_alpha   90.00
_cell.angle_beta   90.00
_cell.angle_gamma   90.00
#
_symmetry.space_group_name_H-M   'P 1'
#
loop_
_entity.id
_entity.type
_entity.pdbx_description
1 polymer ?
#
loop_
_entity_poly.entity_id
_entity_poly.type
_entity_poly.pdbx_seq_one_letter_code
_entity_poly.pdbx_strand_id
1 'polypeptide(L)'
;GEPSSTTAASADSNVAAAPLPTKDSAKVEVAKAPANKLGDIVHGNAYNSVGNEAAAATIGSNLSSPHKMHGSKLVYFDPLAEQGVIAFGNDWTYFLSFSNENQLGLLTAGMAFGKFGFSIDYSMSKAWRYTDHADGTSETEKFTAPGTLIGATVSTNLGSFDVVLSGHYQTPYGNSLLSLPNSEQEHEAWAADGYLGLSYSGDLIYWTFGVGGMRNDSKFKSSISEIKVVDGKNYLATTKTSISDTLSNIEVVPEFSIGAAALSSENANVYLGLNASGSIVMYDEIEGLNDKHYDAYLLLSPNILGEVQLSKYFMAFGGASFNWVAAEYTTRELNNEKNEIIATVTNSTTVNLGARFEYGRAALELAFEKTFLENPFGAFSSTDGIVSSLGAFINF
;
A
#
# COMPACT_ATOMS: atom_id res chain seq x y z
N GLY A 1 -49.81 -75.30 36.84
CA GLY A 1 -49.29 -76.61 36.57
C GLY A 1 -47.90 -76.50 35.96
N GLU A 2 -46.85 -76.69 36.74
CA GLU A 2 -45.59 -77.28 36.29
C GLU A 2 -45.87 -78.68 35.80
N PRO A 3 -44.97 -79.42 35.13
CA PRO A 3 -43.54 -79.38 35.20
C PRO A 3 -42.81 -79.76 33.89
N SER A 4 -41.50 -79.83 34.06
CA SER A 4 -40.57 -80.91 33.60
C SER A 4 -39.53 -80.55 32.61
N SER A 5 -38.37 -80.40 33.11
CA SER A 5 -37.00 -80.91 32.77
C SER A 5 -36.86 -81.79 31.54
N THR A 6 -35.85 -81.48 30.70
CA THR A 6 -34.94 -82.53 30.22
C THR A 6 -33.58 -81.92 29.87
N THR A 7 -32.59 -82.50 30.50
CA THR A 7 -31.14 -82.45 30.26
C THR A 7 -30.76 -83.09 28.94
N ALA A 8 -29.84 -82.55 28.19
CA ALA A 8 -28.83 -83.30 27.40
C ALA A 8 -27.72 -82.36 26.87
N ALA A 9 -26.61 -82.57 27.36
CA ALA A 9 -25.35 -83.05 26.78
C ALA A 9 -24.51 -82.05 26.06
N SER A 10 -23.40 -81.81 26.70
CA SER A 10 -22.08 -81.43 26.34
C SER A 10 -21.62 -81.85 24.95
N ALA A 11 -21.08 -80.88 24.14
CA ALA A 11 -20.05 -81.16 23.20
C ALA A 11 -19.05 -79.99 23.19
N ASP A 12 -17.89 -80.27 23.80
CA ASP A 12 -16.69 -79.47 23.68
C ASP A 12 -16.30 -79.34 22.22
N SER A 13 -16.16 -78.14 21.71
CA SER A 13 -15.33 -77.84 20.57
C SER A 13 -14.53 -76.54 20.85
N ASN A 14 -13.32 -76.74 21.42
CA ASN A 14 -12.25 -75.77 21.45
C ASN A 14 -11.88 -75.42 20.01
N VAL A 15 -12.41 -74.30 19.48
CA VAL A 15 -11.85 -73.61 18.34
C VAL A 15 -11.17 -72.38 18.88
N ALA A 16 -9.83 -72.44 18.93
CA ALA A 16 -9.01 -71.28 19.25
C ALA A 16 -9.25 -70.17 18.20
N ALA A 17 -9.95 -69.12 18.63
CA ALA A 17 -10.06 -67.90 17.84
C ALA A 17 -8.67 -67.27 17.65
N ALA A 18 -8.23 -67.19 16.39
CA ALA A 18 -7.04 -66.42 16.02
C ALA A 18 -7.21 -64.97 16.46
N PRO A 19 -6.18 -64.33 17.03
CA PRO A 19 -6.24 -62.91 17.41
C PRO A 19 -6.44 -62.08 16.16
N LEU A 20 -7.49 -61.26 16.17
CA LEU A 20 -7.71 -60.19 15.20
C LEU A 20 -6.50 -59.27 15.20
N PRO A 21 -5.97 -58.87 14.02
CA PRO A 21 -4.89 -57.91 13.98
C PRO A 21 -5.38 -56.63 14.63
N THR A 22 -4.74 -56.22 15.70
CA THR A 22 -4.84 -54.92 16.31
C THR A 22 -4.45 -53.90 15.21
N LYS A 23 -5.43 -53.13 14.78
CA LYS A 23 -5.21 -52.01 13.90
C LYS A 23 -4.37 -51.02 14.68
N ASP A 24 -3.05 -51.08 14.49
CA ASP A 24 -2.18 -49.98 14.84
C ASP A 24 -2.70 -48.78 14.11
N SER A 25 -3.42 -47.95 14.86
CA SER A 25 -3.73 -46.60 14.45
C SER A 25 -2.40 -45.91 14.30
N ALA A 26 -1.84 -45.92 13.08
CA ALA A 26 -0.76 -45.03 12.73
C ALA A 26 -1.29 -43.62 13.07
N LYS A 27 -0.82 -43.11 14.22
CA LYS A 27 -0.90 -41.67 14.45
C LYS A 27 -0.20 -41.04 13.26
N VAL A 28 -1.01 -40.52 12.35
CA VAL A 28 -0.52 -39.53 11.38
C VAL A 28 -0.05 -38.38 12.25
N GLU A 29 1.22 -38.36 12.56
CA GLU A 29 1.89 -37.15 13.02
C GLU A 29 1.70 -36.14 11.88
N VAL A 30 0.66 -35.32 12.00
CA VAL A 30 0.56 -34.10 11.23
C VAL A 30 1.85 -33.36 11.59
N ALA A 31 2.76 -33.29 10.63
CA ALA A 31 3.99 -32.55 10.78
C ALA A 31 3.59 -31.18 11.33
N LYS A 32 4.00 -30.92 12.56
CA LYS A 32 3.78 -29.64 13.21
C LYS A 32 4.50 -28.65 12.34
N ALA A 33 3.76 -27.84 11.58
CA ALA A 33 4.35 -26.68 10.93
C ALA A 33 5.16 -25.94 12.00
N PRO A 34 6.41 -25.56 11.76
CA PRO A 34 7.19 -24.82 12.73
C PRO A 34 6.31 -23.62 13.11
N ALA A 35 6.11 -23.44 14.42
CA ALA A 35 5.44 -22.22 14.90
C ALA A 35 6.32 -21.07 14.45
N ASN A 36 5.85 -20.28 13.48
CA ASN A 36 6.53 -19.07 13.06
C ASN A 36 6.63 -18.19 14.30
N LYS A 37 7.85 -17.71 14.59
CA LYS A 37 7.99 -16.66 15.60
C LYS A 37 7.23 -15.45 15.08
N LEU A 38 6.62 -14.69 15.98
CA LEU A 38 5.85 -13.48 15.61
C LEU A 38 6.60 -12.59 14.59
N GLY A 39 7.90 -12.36 14.79
CA GLY A 39 8.74 -11.55 13.90
C GLY A 39 9.02 -12.14 12.50
N ASP A 40 8.65 -13.40 12.24
CA ASP A 40 8.85 -14.06 10.94
C ASP A 40 7.58 -14.05 10.07
N ILE A 41 6.49 -13.48 10.58
CA ILE A 41 5.21 -13.42 9.88
C ILE A 41 5.24 -12.27 8.87
N VAL A 42 4.88 -12.57 7.63
CA VAL A 42 4.62 -11.54 6.62
C VAL A 42 3.16 -11.11 6.71
N HIS A 43 2.93 -9.84 6.97
CA HIS A 43 1.63 -9.24 7.11
C HIS A 43 1.11 -8.62 5.80
N GLY A 44 -0.19 -8.42 5.71
CA GLY A 44 -0.86 -7.70 4.64
C GLY A 44 -1.02 -6.20 4.93
N ASN A 45 -1.87 -5.56 4.13
CA ASN A 45 -2.17 -4.13 4.27
C ASN A 45 -2.85 -3.76 5.59
N ALA A 46 -3.56 -4.70 6.22
CA ALA A 46 -4.16 -4.49 7.52
C ALA A 46 -3.13 -4.09 8.58
N TYR A 47 -1.92 -4.62 8.49
CA TYR A 47 -0.84 -4.29 9.40
C TYR A 47 -0.21 -2.94 9.10
N ASN A 48 -0.11 -2.55 7.81
CA ASN A 48 0.44 -1.26 7.41
C ASN A 48 -0.35 -0.08 8.00
N SER A 49 -1.67 -0.25 8.14
CA SER A 49 -2.53 0.78 8.72
C SER A 49 -2.24 1.05 10.20
N VAL A 50 -1.51 0.17 10.88
CA VAL A 50 -1.33 0.16 12.33
C VAL A 50 -0.07 0.89 12.79
N GLY A 51 0.93 1.15 11.90
CA GLY A 51 1.98 2.00 12.37
C GLY A 51 3.33 1.94 11.68
N ASN A 52 4.25 1.09 12.04
CA ASN A 52 5.64 1.19 11.62
C ASN A 52 6.04 0.00 10.74
N GLU A 53 6.09 0.22 9.44
CA GLU A 53 6.48 -0.79 8.45
C GLU A 53 7.88 -1.37 8.66
N ALA A 54 8.75 -0.64 9.38
CA ALA A 54 10.09 -1.13 9.71
C ALA A 54 10.09 -2.16 10.85
N ALA A 55 9.03 -2.25 11.64
CA ALA A 55 8.94 -3.16 12.78
C ALA A 55 8.61 -4.61 12.39
N ALA A 56 7.92 -4.81 11.27
CA ALA A 56 7.53 -6.14 10.80
C ALA A 56 7.55 -6.23 9.26
N ALA A 57 7.74 -7.42 8.74
CA ALA A 57 7.66 -7.68 7.31
C ALA A 57 6.21 -7.57 6.83
N THR A 58 5.97 -6.78 5.81
CA THR A 58 4.68 -6.67 5.14
C THR A 58 4.81 -7.01 3.67
N ILE A 59 3.70 -7.35 3.02
CA ILE A 59 3.67 -7.57 1.57
C ILE A 59 4.16 -6.31 0.84
N GLY A 60 3.72 -5.12 1.28
CA GLY A 60 4.15 -3.85 0.69
C GLY A 60 5.65 -3.63 0.83
N SER A 61 6.22 -3.80 2.03
CA SER A 61 7.67 -3.64 2.25
C SER A 61 8.51 -4.64 1.47
N ASN A 62 8.01 -5.87 1.29
CA ASN A 62 8.69 -6.89 0.50
C ASN A 62 8.65 -6.58 -1.02
N LEU A 63 7.55 -6.05 -1.53
CA LEU A 63 7.46 -5.60 -2.93
C LEU A 63 8.37 -4.39 -3.20
N SER A 64 8.43 -3.43 -2.26
CA SER A 64 9.34 -2.28 -2.35
C SER A 64 10.82 -2.67 -2.21
N SER A 65 11.09 -3.85 -1.67
CA SER A 65 12.44 -4.41 -1.52
C SER A 65 12.48 -5.82 -2.10
N PRO A 66 12.50 -5.98 -3.44
CA PRO A 66 12.31 -7.26 -4.12
C PRO A 66 13.13 -8.44 -3.61
N HIS A 67 14.35 -8.22 -3.08
CA HIS A 67 15.15 -9.30 -2.51
C HIS A 67 14.47 -9.99 -1.31
N LYS A 68 13.58 -9.29 -0.58
CA LYS A 68 12.81 -9.86 0.54
C LYS A 68 11.75 -10.85 0.10
N MET A 69 11.42 -10.87 -1.19
CA MET A 69 10.53 -11.88 -1.76
C MET A 69 11.20 -13.26 -1.92
N HIS A 70 12.54 -13.35 -1.76
CA HIS A 70 13.26 -14.60 -1.91
C HIS A 70 12.72 -15.69 -0.96
N GLY A 71 12.43 -16.87 -1.51
CA GLY A 71 11.85 -17.99 -0.78
C GLY A 71 10.34 -17.89 -0.52
N SER A 72 9.70 -16.77 -0.86
CA SER A 72 8.26 -16.62 -0.67
C SER A 72 7.47 -17.55 -1.59
N LYS A 73 6.46 -18.22 -1.02
CA LYS A 73 5.51 -19.10 -1.73
C LYS A 73 4.12 -18.78 -1.23
N LEU A 74 3.50 -17.78 -1.81
CA LEU A 74 2.22 -17.28 -1.32
C LEU A 74 1.34 -16.71 -2.42
N VAL A 75 0.05 -16.72 -2.16
CA VAL A 75 -0.93 -15.86 -2.81
C VAL A 75 -1.51 -14.96 -1.73
N TYR A 76 -1.55 -13.68 -2.01
CA TYR A 76 -2.18 -12.66 -1.19
C TYR A 76 -3.22 -11.90 -1.99
N PHE A 77 -4.34 -11.59 -1.38
CA PHE A 77 -5.37 -10.78 -1.98
C PHE A 77 -6.07 -9.91 -0.93
N ASP A 78 -6.16 -8.62 -1.18
CA ASP A 78 -6.92 -7.67 -0.40
C ASP A 78 -7.94 -6.96 -1.31
N PRO A 79 -9.23 -7.34 -1.23
CA PRO A 79 -10.25 -6.75 -2.10
C PRO A 79 -10.57 -5.30 -1.75
N LEU A 80 -10.32 -4.84 -0.52
CA LEU A 80 -10.59 -3.46 -0.10
C LEU A 80 -9.46 -2.52 -0.54
N ALA A 81 -8.22 -2.99 -0.50
CA ALA A 81 -7.08 -2.27 -1.06
C ALA A 81 -6.90 -2.52 -2.56
N GLU A 82 -7.75 -3.34 -3.18
CA GLU A 82 -7.65 -3.72 -4.59
C GLU A 82 -6.25 -4.21 -4.98
N GLN A 83 -5.64 -4.98 -4.10
CA GLN A 83 -4.28 -5.50 -4.26
C GLN A 83 -4.25 -7.03 -4.29
N GLY A 84 -3.40 -7.57 -5.15
CA GLY A 84 -3.11 -9.00 -5.20
C GLY A 84 -1.65 -9.27 -5.48
N VAL A 85 -1.12 -10.34 -4.90
CA VAL A 85 0.26 -10.79 -5.07
C VAL A 85 0.29 -12.30 -5.19
N ILE A 86 1.08 -12.80 -6.13
CA ILE A 86 1.48 -14.20 -6.20
C ILE A 86 2.99 -14.30 -6.24
N ALA A 87 3.56 -15.17 -5.42
CA ALA A 87 4.99 -15.46 -5.40
C ALA A 87 5.23 -16.96 -5.37
N PHE A 88 6.18 -17.43 -6.14
CA PHE A 88 6.52 -18.84 -6.25
C PHE A 88 7.98 -19.05 -6.65
N GLY A 89 8.52 -20.20 -6.33
CA GLY A 89 9.87 -20.60 -6.65
C GLY A 89 10.65 -21.04 -5.40
N ASN A 90 11.89 -21.44 -5.59
CA ASN A 90 12.80 -21.86 -4.53
C ASN A 90 14.05 -20.96 -4.52
N ASP A 91 15.11 -21.38 -5.21
CA ASP A 91 16.35 -20.61 -5.32
C ASP A 91 16.14 -19.29 -6.09
N TRP A 92 15.21 -19.29 -7.02
CA TRP A 92 14.70 -18.14 -7.74
C TRP A 92 13.22 -18.00 -7.42
N THR A 93 12.85 -16.90 -6.81
CA THR A 93 11.46 -16.56 -6.54
C THR A 93 10.97 -15.57 -7.58
N TYR A 94 9.91 -15.90 -8.28
CA TYR A 94 9.21 -15.02 -9.18
C TYR A 94 7.97 -14.50 -8.50
N PHE A 95 7.65 -13.24 -8.72
CA PHE A 95 6.42 -12.66 -8.18
C PHE A 95 5.74 -11.74 -9.19
N LEU A 96 4.44 -11.67 -9.03
CA LEU A 96 3.57 -10.77 -9.77
C LEU A 96 2.64 -10.11 -8.77
N SER A 97 2.49 -8.80 -8.84
CA SER A 97 1.49 -8.08 -8.08
C SER A 97 0.68 -7.15 -8.96
N PHE A 98 -0.54 -6.89 -8.54
CA PHE A 98 -1.36 -5.83 -9.07
C PHE A 98 -1.90 -4.99 -7.93
N SER A 99 -2.03 -3.70 -8.15
CA SER A 99 -2.70 -2.78 -7.24
C SER A 99 -3.46 -1.73 -8.03
N ASN A 100 -4.50 -1.16 -7.45
CA ASN A 100 -5.29 -0.10 -8.07
C ASN A 100 -5.11 1.20 -7.26
N GLU A 101 -3.86 1.53 -6.96
CA GLU A 101 -3.56 2.80 -6.32
C GLU A 101 -3.85 3.98 -7.25
N ASN A 102 -4.50 4.99 -6.72
CA ASN A 102 -4.76 6.25 -7.42
C ASN A 102 -5.51 6.11 -8.77
N GLN A 103 -6.39 5.14 -8.90
CA GLN A 103 -7.17 4.86 -10.13
C GLN A 103 -6.30 4.40 -11.33
N LEU A 104 -5.04 4.12 -11.10
CA LEU A 104 -4.12 3.54 -12.06
C LEU A 104 -3.85 2.09 -11.67
N GLY A 105 -4.26 1.16 -12.51
CA GLY A 105 -3.87 -0.24 -12.31
C GLY A 105 -2.37 -0.38 -12.45
N LEU A 106 -1.66 -0.67 -11.37
CA LEU A 106 -0.22 -0.93 -11.36
C LEU A 106 0.02 -2.44 -11.39
N LEU A 107 0.80 -2.88 -12.36
CA LEU A 107 1.29 -4.25 -12.47
C LEU A 107 2.79 -4.26 -12.16
N THR A 108 3.20 -5.04 -11.17
CA THR A 108 4.60 -5.26 -10.84
C THR A 108 4.97 -6.71 -11.10
N ALA A 109 6.01 -6.94 -11.85
CA ALA A 109 6.59 -8.26 -12.08
C ALA A 109 8.05 -8.27 -11.63
N GLY A 110 8.47 -9.28 -10.89
CA GLY A 110 9.83 -9.30 -10.38
C GLY A 110 10.37 -10.69 -10.07
N MET A 111 11.62 -10.70 -9.67
CA MET A 111 12.34 -11.89 -9.24
C MET A 111 13.30 -11.57 -8.09
N ALA A 112 13.52 -12.56 -7.26
CA ALA A 112 14.48 -12.53 -6.18
C ALA A 112 15.35 -13.80 -6.18
N PHE A 113 16.64 -13.65 -5.93
CA PHE A 113 17.57 -14.77 -5.85
C PHE A 113 18.69 -14.46 -4.87
N GLY A 114 18.90 -15.36 -3.91
CA GLY A 114 19.87 -15.15 -2.85
C GLY A 114 19.62 -13.84 -2.10
N LYS A 115 20.54 -12.88 -2.27
CA LYS A 115 20.47 -11.56 -1.63
C LYS A 115 20.02 -10.45 -2.56
N PHE A 116 19.66 -10.75 -3.79
CA PHE A 116 19.30 -9.76 -4.80
C PHE A 116 17.83 -9.87 -5.20
N GLY A 117 17.24 -8.76 -5.54
CA GLY A 117 15.90 -8.70 -6.10
C GLY A 117 15.77 -7.58 -7.12
N PHE A 118 14.88 -7.81 -8.07
CA PHE A 118 14.58 -6.88 -9.14
C PHE A 118 13.10 -6.94 -9.47
N SER A 119 12.50 -5.79 -9.76
CA SER A 119 11.13 -5.71 -10.29
C SER A 119 11.00 -4.64 -11.35
N ILE A 120 9.97 -4.78 -12.17
CA ILE A 120 9.54 -3.81 -13.17
C ILE A 120 8.08 -3.48 -12.88
N ASP A 121 7.77 -2.21 -12.91
CA ASP A 121 6.44 -1.66 -12.72
C ASP A 121 5.91 -1.13 -14.05
N TYR A 122 4.63 -1.42 -14.30
CA TYR A 122 3.92 -0.96 -15.47
C TYR A 122 2.49 -0.59 -15.12
N SER A 123 2.07 0.58 -15.56
CA SER A 123 0.69 1.02 -15.48
C SER A 123 0.28 1.72 -16.75
N MET A 124 -0.97 1.56 -17.13
CA MET A 124 -1.58 2.25 -18.25
C MET A 124 -2.98 2.70 -17.88
N SER A 125 -3.22 4.00 -17.89
CA SER A 125 -4.54 4.56 -17.69
C SER A 125 -5.17 4.98 -19.01
N LYS A 126 -6.49 4.81 -19.11
CA LYS A 126 -7.30 5.36 -20.21
C LYS A 126 -8.15 6.48 -19.63
N ALA A 127 -7.97 7.68 -20.14
CA ALA A 127 -8.82 8.81 -19.80
C ALA A 127 -9.94 8.97 -20.81
N TRP A 128 -11.12 9.35 -20.32
CA TRP A 128 -12.29 9.68 -21.13
C TRP A 128 -12.63 11.14 -20.89
N ARG A 129 -12.85 11.89 -21.95
CA ARG A 129 -13.37 13.24 -21.89
C ARG A 129 -14.86 13.19 -22.12
N TYR A 130 -15.60 13.74 -21.17
CA TYR A 130 -17.04 13.96 -21.30
C TYR A 130 -17.29 15.45 -21.52
N THR A 131 -17.91 15.79 -22.61
CA THR A 131 -18.21 17.19 -22.95
C THR A 131 -19.71 17.34 -23.09
N ASP A 132 -20.30 18.19 -22.26
CA ASP A 132 -21.68 18.62 -22.40
C ASP A 132 -21.74 19.85 -23.31
N HIS A 133 -22.51 19.77 -24.37
CA HIS A 133 -22.73 20.89 -25.26
C HIS A 133 -23.92 21.75 -24.81
N ALA A 134 -23.88 23.03 -25.10
CA ALA A 134 -24.92 23.97 -24.71
C ALA A 134 -26.31 23.68 -25.36
N ASP A 135 -26.37 22.80 -26.35
CA ASP A 135 -27.60 22.31 -26.99
C ASP A 135 -28.23 21.10 -26.28
N GLY A 136 -27.64 20.66 -25.15
CA GLY A 136 -28.10 19.51 -24.38
C GLY A 136 -27.61 18.16 -24.92
N THR A 137 -26.74 18.15 -25.92
CA THR A 137 -26.05 16.93 -26.37
C THR A 137 -24.78 16.72 -25.57
N SER A 138 -24.43 15.46 -25.33
CA SER A 138 -23.20 15.10 -24.67
C SER A 138 -22.36 14.18 -25.55
N GLU A 139 -21.09 14.47 -25.64
CA GLU A 139 -20.14 13.66 -26.39
C GLU A 139 -19.06 13.09 -25.46
N THR A 140 -18.77 11.81 -25.63
CA THR A 140 -17.69 11.14 -24.88
C THR A 140 -16.54 10.90 -25.85
N GLU A 141 -15.48 11.65 -25.68
CA GLU A 141 -14.25 11.50 -26.46
C GLU A 141 -13.23 10.68 -25.70
N LYS A 142 -12.64 9.70 -26.37
CA LYS A 142 -11.57 8.90 -25.80
C LYS A 142 -10.26 9.65 -25.94
N PHE A 143 -9.56 9.87 -24.82
CA PHE A 143 -8.23 10.44 -24.86
C PHE A 143 -7.27 9.55 -25.67
N THR A 144 -6.59 10.14 -26.63
CA THR A 144 -5.63 9.48 -27.50
C THR A 144 -4.26 9.24 -26.84
N ALA A 145 -3.99 9.92 -25.74
CA ALA A 145 -2.75 9.76 -24.98
C ALA A 145 -3.05 9.09 -23.62
N PRO A 146 -3.01 7.76 -23.53
CA PRO A 146 -3.12 7.09 -22.24
C PRO A 146 -1.93 7.48 -21.36
N GLY A 147 -2.18 7.71 -20.06
CA GLY A 147 -1.10 7.80 -19.08
C GLY A 147 -0.38 6.47 -19.00
N THR A 148 0.93 6.51 -19.04
CA THR A 148 1.78 5.32 -18.92
C THR A 148 2.80 5.55 -17.83
N LEU A 149 2.91 4.60 -16.91
CA LEU A 149 3.98 4.54 -15.92
C LEU A 149 4.84 3.33 -16.22
N ILE A 150 6.14 3.53 -16.23
CA ILE A 150 7.15 2.48 -16.31
C ILE A 150 8.14 2.72 -15.19
N GLY A 151 8.46 1.70 -14.42
CA GLY A 151 9.42 1.77 -13.34
C GLY A 151 10.25 0.52 -13.18
N ALA A 152 11.29 0.64 -12.37
CA ALA A 152 12.12 -0.48 -11.98
C ALA A 152 12.65 -0.29 -10.57
N THR A 153 12.75 -1.39 -9.83
CA THR A 153 13.34 -1.44 -8.50
C THR A 153 14.39 -2.53 -8.42
N VAL A 154 15.52 -2.19 -7.83
CA VAL A 154 16.60 -3.15 -7.52
C VAL A 154 16.87 -3.08 -6.04
N SER A 155 17.04 -4.22 -5.40
CA SER A 155 17.38 -4.26 -3.99
C SER A 155 18.34 -5.38 -3.66
N THR A 156 19.11 -5.22 -2.58
CA THR A 156 20.06 -6.22 -2.13
C THR A 156 20.26 -6.17 -0.63
N ASN A 157 20.61 -7.32 -0.06
CA ASN A 157 21.03 -7.43 1.32
C ASN A 157 22.58 -7.48 1.40
N LEU A 158 23.17 -6.51 2.08
CA LEU A 158 24.61 -6.42 2.36
C LEU A 158 24.90 -6.73 3.83
N GLY A 159 24.65 -7.97 4.22
CA GLY A 159 24.82 -8.41 5.61
C GLY A 159 23.67 -7.96 6.50
N SER A 160 23.92 -6.97 7.36
CA SER A 160 22.89 -6.42 8.24
C SER A 160 22.09 -5.26 7.60
N PHE A 161 22.40 -4.89 6.37
CA PHE A 161 21.80 -3.74 5.70
C PHE A 161 21.10 -4.18 4.43
N ASP A 162 19.93 -3.62 4.22
CA ASP A 162 19.22 -3.68 2.95
C ASP A 162 19.38 -2.37 2.20
N VAL A 163 19.63 -2.46 0.91
CA VAL A 163 19.74 -1.30 0.00
C VAL A 163 18.70 -1.43 -1.08
N VAL A 164 17.99 -0.35 -1.35
CA VAL A 164 16.95 -0.27 -2.38
C VAL A 164 17.22 0.93 -3.27
N LEU A 165 17.11 0.74 -4.57
CA LEU A 165 17.12 1.78 -5.57
C LEU A 165 15.92 1.58 -6.50
N SER A 166 15.08 2.58 -6.64
CA SER A 166 13.96 2.56 -7.57
C SER A 166 13.87 3.83 -8.40
N GLY A 167 13.18 3.75 -9.51
CA GLY A 167 12.89 4.91 -10.34
C GLY A 167 11.71 4.62 -11.28
N HIS A 168 10.88 5.64 -11.50
CA HIS A 168 9.71 5.57 -12.36
C HIS A 168 9.68 6.76 -13.31
N TYR A 169 9.02 6.55 -14.43
CA TYR A 169 8.69 7.57 -15.39
C TYR A 169 7.23 7.47 -15.79
N GLN A 170 6.50 8.57 -15.77
CA GLN A 170 5.07 8.62 -16.04
C GLN A 170 4.73 9.70 -17.05
N THR A 171 3.82 9.39 -17.99
CA THR A 171 3.23 10.32 -18.96
C THR A 171 1.78 9.94 -19.24
N PRO A 172 0.85 10.89 -19.45
CA PRO A 172 0.86 12.23 -18.88
C PRO A 172 0.70 12.16 -17.36
N TYR A 173 1.17 13.16 -16.67
CA TYR A 173 1.05 13.28 -15.22
C TYR A 173 0.01 14.34 -14.88
N GLY A 174 -0.96 13.97 -14.05
CA GLY A 174 -1.99 14.88 -13.54
C GLY A 174 -3.20 15.06 -14.48
N ASN A 175 -4.31 14.46 -14.14
CA ASN A 175 -5.57 14.51 -14.88
C ASN A 175 -6.56 15.53 -14.31
N SER A 176 -6.15 16.75 -14.04
CA SER A 176 -7.14 17.81 -13.78
C SER A 176 -7.52 18.52 -15.10
N LEU A 177 -8.23 17.81 -15.94
CA LEU A 177 -8.88 18.44 -17.09
C LEU A 177 -10.13 19.14 -16.59
N LEU A 178 -10.00 20.43 -16.31
CA LEU A 178 -11.16 21.29 -16.20
C LEU A 178 -11.76 21.43 -17.61
N SER A 179 -12.80 20.66 -17.89
CA SER A 179 -13.59 20.84 -19.13
C SER A 179 -14.39 22.13 -19.00
N LEU A 180 -13.87 23.21 -19.54
CA LEU A 180 -14.67 24.41 -19.77
C LEU A 180 -15.39 24.25 -21.12
N PRO A 181 -16.68 24.55 -21.21
CA PRO A 181 -17.39 24.49 -22.46
C PRO A 181 -16.75 25.47 -23.48
N ASN A 182 -16.55 25.01 -24.71
CA ASN A 182 -15.93 25.73 -25.82
C ASN A 182 -14.42 26.04 -25.66
N SER A 183 -13.68 25.19 -24.91
CA SER A 183 -12.23 25.32 -24.79
C SER A 183 -11.54 24.15 -25.44
N GLU A 184 -10.53 24.42 -26.26
CA GLU A 184 -9.53 23.43 -26.65
C GLU A 184 -8.41 23.46 -25.62
N GLN A 185 -8.08 22.31 -25.03
CA GLN A 185 -7.02 22.18 -24.04
C GLN A 185 -6.01 21.17 -24.54
N GLU A 186 -4.76 21.57 -24.56
CA GLU A 186 -3.62 20.70 -24.83
C GLU A 186 -2.78 20.62 -23.57
N HIS A 187 -2.61 19.42 -23.05
CA HIS A 187 -1.83 19.16 -21.85
C HIS A 187 -0.75 18.14 -22.14
N GLU A 188 0.50 18.60 -22.06
CA GLU A 188 1.68 17.76 -22.07
C GLU A 188 2.26 17.71 -20.65
N ALA A 189 2.37 16.53 -20.08
CA ALA A 189 2.94 16.38 -18.76
C ALA A 189 3.79 15.11 -18.68
N TRP A 190 4.83 15.17 -17.87
CA TRP A 190 5.61 14.00 -17.48
C TRP A 190 6.07 14.13 -16.03
N ALA A 191 6.30 13.01 -15.40
CA ALA A 191 6.94 12.93 -14.10
C ALA A 191 8.02 11.86 -14.12
N ALA A 192 9.10 12.12 -13.43
CA ALA A 192 10.13 11.11 -13.17
C ALA A 192 10.49 11.16 -11.69
N ASP A 193 10.54 10.01 -11.06
CA ASP A 193 10.96 9.88 -9.68
C ASP A 193 12.10 8.88 -9.52
N GLY A 194 12.77 8.98 -8.39
CA GLY A 194 13.80 8.06 -7.96
C GLY A 194 13.84 8.00 -6.45
N TYR A 195 14.21 6.85 -5.92
CA TYR A 195 14.33 6.61 -4.49
C TYR A 195 15.57 5.78 -4.19
N LEU A 196 16.28 6.19 -3.15
CA LEU A 196 17.38 5.44 -2.56
C LEU A 196 17.09 5.20 -1.09
N GLY A 197 17.03 3.94 -0.69
CA GLY A 197 16.77 3.52 0.68
C GLY A 197 17.87 2.64 1.24
N LEU A 198 18.14 2.81 2.52
CA LEU A 198 19.03 2.01 3.34
C LEU A 198 18.30 1.63 4.61
N SER A 199 18.24 0.35 4.94
CA SER A 199 17.62 -0.09 6.20
C SER A 199 18.51 -1.08 6.94
N TYR A 200 18.34 -1.10 8.24
CA TYR A 200 18.98 -2.02 9.17
C TYR A 200 17.91 -2.66 10.04
N SER A 201 17.94 -3.96 10.16
CA SER A 201 17.07 -4.71 11.06
C SER A 201 17.92 -5.61 11.96
N GLY A 202 17.97 -5.26 13.24
CA GLY A 202 18.60 -6.06 14.29
C GLY A 202 17.58 -6.58 15.28
N ASP A 203 18.02 -7.39 16.24
CA ASP A 203 17.13 -8.03 17.23
C ASP A 203 16.39 -7.03 18.13
N LEU A 204 17.01 -5.90 18.45
CA LEU A 204 16.47 -4.92 19.38
C LEU A 204 16.17 -3.57 18.71
N ILE A 205 16.92 -3.22 17.68
CA ILE A 205 16.83 -1.89 17.04
C ILE A 205 16.73 -2.10 15.54
N TYR A 206 15.85 -1.35 14.93
CA TYR A 206 15.76 -1.21 13.49
C TYR A 206 15.77 0.26 13.11
N TRP A 207 16.24 0.57 11.92
CA TRP A 207 16.14 1.90 11.34
C TRP A 207 16.11 1.84 9.82
N THR A 208 15.49 2.85 9.23
CA THR A 208 15.50 3.07 7.80
C THR A 208 15.88 4.52 7.52
N PHE A 209 16.59 4.73 6.43
CA PHE A 209 16.86 6.03 5.87
C PHE A 209 16.58 5.99 4.38
N GLY A 210 15.83 6.95 3.87
CA GLY A 210 15.48 7.05 2.46
C GLY A 210 15.55 8.48 1.97
N VAL A 211 15.84 8.63 0.70
CA VAL A 211 15.70 9.88 -0.03
C VAL A 211 15.00 9.62 -1.34
N GLY A 212 13.81 10.17 -1.47
CA GLY A 212 13.06 10.25 -2.72
C GLY A 212 13.32 11.57 -3.42
N GLY A 213 13.20 11.55 -4.74
CA GLY A 213 13.21 12.76 -5.54
C GLY A 213 12.26 12.62 -6.71
N MET A 214 11.49 13.65 -7.00
CA MET A 214 10.56 13.68 -8.13
C MET A 214 10.73 14.97 -8.91
N ARG A 215 10.66 14.87 -10.22
CA ARG A 215 10.55 16.01 -11.12
C ARG A 215 9.28 15.89 -11.93
N ASN A 216 8.46 16.92 -11.87
CA ASN A 216 7.25 17.09 -12.68
C ASN A 216 7.47 18.22 -13.67
N ASP A 217 6.99 18.02 -14.88
CA ASP A 217 6.94 19.05 -15.93
C ASP A 217 5.56 18.98 -16.57
N SER A 218 4.82 20.08 -16.52
CA SER A 218 3.47 20.17 -17.04
C SER A 218 3.32 21.42 -17.88
N LYS A 219 2.99 21.24 -19.15
CA LYS A 219 2.66 22.32 -20.08
C LYS A 219 1.19 22.31 -20.38
N PHE A 220 0.55 23.40 -20.09
CA PHE A 220 -0.88 23.58 -20.31
C PHE A 220 -1.10 24.68 -21.34
N LYS A 221 -1.87 24.37 -22.38
CA LYS A 221 -2.36 25.35 -23.34
C LYS A 221 -3.88 25.27 -23.33
N SER A 222 -4.53 26.39 -23.07
CA SER A 222 -5.98 26.53 -23.16
C SER A 222 -6.35 27.62 -24.16
N SER A 223 -7.24 27.32 -25.09
CA SER A 223 -7.84 28.28 -25.97
C SER A 223 -9.34 28.41 -25.65
N ILE A 224 -9.78 29.60 -25.35
CA ILE A 224 -11.18 29.89 -25.06
C ILE A 224 -11.78 30.62 -26.26
N SER A 225 -12.94 30.12 -26.76
CA SER A 225 -13.70 30.78 -27.78
C SER A 225 -14.80 31.64 -27.12
N GLU A 226 -14.77 32.95 -27.35
CA GLU A 226 -15.81 33.84 -26.86
C GLU A 226 -17.07 33.83 -27.77
N ILE A 227 -18.23 33.78 -27.15
CA ILE A 227 -19.50 33.94 -27.87
C ILE A 227 -19.78 35.45 -28.03
N LYS A 228 -19.73 35.95 -29.26
CA LYS A 228 -20.18 37.32 -29.56
C LYS A 228 -21.63 37.30 -29.98
N VAL A 229 -22.43 38.17 -29.38
CA VAL A 229 -23.81 38.45 -29.82
C VAL A 229 -23.76 39.59 -30.81
N VAL A 230 -24.05 39.29 -32.07
CA VAL A 230 -24.19 40.31 -33.13
C VAL A 230 -25.60 40.23 -33.66
N ASP A 231 -26.30 41.35 -33.67
CA ASP A 231 -27.72 41.50 -34.13
C ASP A 231 -28.70 40.50 -33.45
N GLY A 232 -28.50 40.26 -32.15
CA GLY A 232 -29.37 39.36 -31.37
C GLY A 232 -29.18 37.88 -31.67
N LYS A 233 -28.17 37.50 -32.47
CA LYS A 233 -27.79 36.12 -32.73
C LYS A 233 -26.44 35.80 -32.12
N ASN A 234 -26.36 34.64 -31.53
CA ASN A 234 -25.09 34.12 -30.96
C ASN A 234 -24.21 33.64 -32.10
N TYR A 235 -23.07 34.27 -32.27
CA TYR A 235 -22.01 33.80 -33.16
C TYR A 235 -20.82 33.33 -32.33
N LEU A 236 -20.28 32.16 -32.67
CA LEU A 236 -19.02 31.72 -32.13
C LEU A 236 -17.89 32.56 -32.77
N ALA A 237 -17.45 33.61 -32.09
CA ALA A 237 -16.27 34.31 -32.54
C ALA A 237 -15.04 33.59 -32.03
N THR A 238 -14.22 33.08 -32.93
CA THR A 238 -12.92 32.52 -32.64
C THR A 238 -11.93 33.59 -32.22
N THR A 239 -12.11 34.18 -31.06
CA THR A 239 -11.00 34.88 -30.42
C THR A 239 -10.27 33.86 -29.61
N LYS A 240 -9.20 33.30 -30.16
CA LYS A 240 -8.33 32.38 -29.44
C LYS A 240 -7.53 33.19 -28.44
N THR A 241 -7.97 33.25 -27.21
CA THR A 241 -7.09 33.65 -26.11
C THR A 241 -6.37 32.37 -25.69
N SER A 242 -5.13 32.19 -26.10
CA SER A 242 -4.33 31.06 -25.66
C SER A 242 -3.63 31.45 -24.35
N ILE A 243 -3.97 30.76 -23.28
CA ILE A 243 -3.16 30.76 -22.06
C ILE A 243 -2.23 29.56 -22.17
N SER A 244 -0.94 29.85 -22.23
CA SER A 244 0.11 28.82 -22.16
C SER A 244 0.78 28.97 -20.82
N ASP A 245 0.72 27.92 -20.00
CA ASP A 245 1.37 27.89 -18.72
C ASP A 245 2.26 26.66 -18.63
N THR A 246 3.43 26.82 -18.04
CA THR A 246 4.36 25.73 -17.78
C THR A 246 4.60 25.70 -16.29
N LEU A 247 4.18 24.62 -15.66
CA LEU A 247 4.41 24.36 -14.24
C LEU A 247 5.41 23.21 -14.12
N SER A 248 6.60 23.52 -13.65
CA SER A 248 7.62 22.51 -13.35
C SER A 248 8.02 22.60 -11.90
N ASN A 249 8.22 21.46 -11.27
CA ASN A 249 8.73 21.39 -9.91
C ASN A 249 9.69 20.23 -9.72
N ILE A 250 10.54 20.40 -8.73
CA ILE A 250 11.39 19.34 -8.18
C ILE A 250 11.01 19.15 -6.72
N GLU A 251 10.73 17.93 -6.34
CA GLU A 251 10.49 17.55 -4.96
C GLU A 251 11.61 16.64 -4.46
N VAL A 252 12.02 16.86 -3.22
CA VAL A 252 12.97 15.99 -2.50
C VAL A 252 12.31 15.58 -1.19
N VAL A 253 12.22 14.28 -0.96
CA VAL A 253 11.54 13.68 0.20
C VAL A 253 12.55 12.85 0.99
N PRO A 254 13.20 13.42 2.01
CA PRO A 254 13.99 12.66 2.96
C PRO A 254 13.07 11.95 3.96
N GLU A 255 13.40 10.70 4.27
CA GLU A 255 12.67 9.86 5.21
C GLU A 255 13.65 9.21 6.19
N PHE A 256 13.23 9.11 7.44
CA PHE A 256 13.97 8.43 8.48
C PHE A 256 13.01 7.74 9.44
N SER A 257 13.31 6.52 9.78
CA SER A 257 12.56 5.74 10.77
C SER A 257 13.55 5.06 11.71
N ILE A 258 13.28 5.11 12.98
CA ILE A 258 14.02 4.37 13.99
C ILE A 258 13.05 3.79 15.00
N GLY A 259 13.34 2.59 15.48
CA GLY A 259 12.55 2.00 16.53
C GLY A 259 13.29 0.90 17.26
N ALA A 260 12.70 0.49 18.36
CA ALA A 260 13.23 -0.54 19.22
C ALA A 260 12.11 -1.47 19.73
N ALA A 261 12.44 -2.74 19.89
CA ALA A 261 11.60 -3.69 20.59
C ALA A 261 11.63 -3.38 22.10
N ALA A 262 10.54 -2.81 22.62
CA ALA A 262 10.37 -2.55 24.04
C ALA A 262 10.02 -3.83 24.83
N LEU A 263 9.32 -4.75 24.18
CA LEU A 263 9.00 -6.08 24.66
C LEU A 263 9.11 -7.04 23.49
N SER A 264 9.81 -8.15 23.70
CA SER A 264 9.84 -9.25 22.73
C SER A 264 9.76 -10.58 23.49
N SER A 265 8.75 -11.35 23.18
CA SER A 265 8.50 -12.67 23.75
C SER A 265 7.95 -13.62 22.69
N GLU A 266 7.79 -14.89 23.02
CA GLU A 266 7.22 -15.88 22.10
C GLU A 266 5.79 -15.53 21.65
N ASN A 267 5.02 -14.82 22.49
CA ASN A 267 3.60 -14.58 22.27
C ASN A 267 3.25 -13.08 22.16
N ALA A 268 4.19 -12.18 22.38
CA ALA A 268 3.89 -10.75 22.30
C ALA A 268 5.14 -9.93 21.95
N ASN A 269 4.98 -8.95 21.10
CA ASN A 269 5.98 -7.95 20.79
C ASN A 269 5.38 -6.56 20.95
N VAL A 270 6.17 -5.64 21.46
CA VAL A 270 5.83 -4.21 21.51
C VAL A 270 7.03 -3.43 20.97
N TYR A 271 6.78 -2.58 20.01
CA TYR A 271 7.76 -1.71 19.39
C TYR A 271 7.45 -0.26 19.69
N LEU A 272 8.48 0.51 19.97
CA LEU A 272 8.43 1.96 20.06
C LEU A 272 9.23 2.53 18.90
N GLY A 273 8.68 3.51 18.21
CA GLY A 273 9.33 4.06 17.03
C GLY A 273 9.14 5.58 16.90
N LEU A 274 9.94 6.14 16.03
CA LEU A 274 9.86 7.50 15.56
C LEU A 274 10.06 7.48 14.05
N ASN A 275 9.07 7.98 13.30
CA ASN A 275 9.20 8.27 11.89
C ASN A 275 9.39 9.77 11.72
N ALA A 276 10.26 10.17 10.84
CA ALA A 276 10.46 11.53 10.40
C ALA A 276 10.45 11.56 8.88
N SER A 277 9.62 12.38 8.30
CA SER A 277 9.61 12.63 6.85
C SER A 277 9.57 14.12 6.57
N GLY A 278 10.21 14.52 5.50
CA GLY A 278 10.17 15.88 5.02
C GLY A 278 9.81 15.91 3.55
N SER A 279 9.36 17.06 3.07
CA SER A 279 9.28 17.34 1.65
C SER A 279 9.79 18.75 1.41
N ILE A 280 10.58 18.92 0.37
CA ILE A 280 11.05 20.20 -0.12
C ILE A 280 10.66 20.26 -1.59
N VAL A 281 9.69 21.12 -1.91
CA VAL A 281 9.21 21.32 -3.28
C VAL A 281 9.74 22.67 -3.77
N MET A 282 10.41 22.64 -4.89
CA MET A 282 10.95 23.83 -5.59
C MET A 282 10.20 23.97 -6.91
N TYR A 283 9.49 25.05 -7.06
CA TYR A 283 8.76 25.37 -8.28
C TYR A 283 9.60 26.27 -9.16
N ASP A 284 9.55 26.02 -10.44
CA ASP A 284 10.16 26.90 -11.44
C ASP A 284 9.38 28.23 -11.53
N GLU A 285 10.03 29.23 -12.06
CA GLU A 285 9.44 30.56 -12.30
C GLU A 285 8.25 30.45 -13.25
N ILE A 286 7.13 31.07 -12.85
CA ILE A 286 5.95 31.22 -13.69
C ILE A 286 5.88 32.69 -14.12
N GLU A 287 6.08 32.96 -15.40
CA GLU A 287 6.11 34.32 -15.96
C GLU A 287 4.82 35.07 -15.62
N GLY A 288 4.97 36.17 -14.89
CA GLY A 288 3.87 37.05 -14.50
C GLY A 288 3.08 36.63 -13.25
N LEU A 289 3.41 35.50 -12.60
CA LEU A 289 2.74 35.02 -11.40
C LEU A 289 3.67 34.87 -10.19
N ASN A 290 4.80 34.19 -10.33
CA ASN A 290 5.79 34.02 -9.26
C ASN A 290 7.18 33.88 -9.84
N ASP A 291 8.15 34.55 -9.24
CA ASP A 291 9.56 34.41 -9.67
C ASP A 291 10.15 33.09 -9.18
N LYS A 292 9.92 32.72 -7.93
CA LYS A 292 10.30 31.40 -7.35
C LYS A 292 9.40 31.07 -6.18
N HIS A 293 9.14 29.78 -5.99
CA HIS A 293 8.32 29.28 -4.91
C HIS A 293 8.98 28.05 -4.29
N TYR A 294 9.00 28.02 -2.94
CA TYR A 294 9.51 26.89 -2.18
C TYR A 294 8.49 26.52 -1.12
N ASP A 295 8.15 25.26 -1.07
CA ASP A 295 7.36 24.68 0.03
C ASP A 295 8.23 23.63 0.73
N ALA A 296 8.30 23.67 2.05
CA ALA A 296 8.99 22.67 2.82
C ALA A 296 8.18 22.33 4.06
N TYR A 297 8.13 21.07 4.42
CA TYR A 297 7.55 20.63 5.67
C TYR A 297 8.39 19.51 6.33
N LEU A 298 8.25 19.39 7.63
CA LEU A 298 8.82 18.32 8.43
C LEU A 298 7.72 17.71 9.30
N LEU A 299 7.49 16.43 9.09
CA LEU A 299 6.58 15.60 9.88
C LEU A 299 7.38 14.71 10.83
N LEU A 300 7.00 14.69 12.09
CA LEU A 300 7.51 13.75 13.10
C LEU A 300 6.36 12.90 13.61
N SER A 301 6.56 11.59 13.67
CA SER A 301 5.51 10.64 14.06
C SER A 301 6.05 9.60 15.04
N PRO A 302 6.13 9.94 16.34
CA PRO A 302 6.34 8.93 17.37
C PRO A 302 5.18 7.93 17.36
N ASN A 303 5.51 6.65 17.48
CA ASN A 303 4.53 5.58 17.38
C ASN A 303 4.82 4.42 18.33
N ILE A 304 3.77 3.67 18.62
CA ILE A 304 3.82 2.40 19.33
C ILE A 304 3.03 1.37 18.54
N LEU A 305 3.59 0.18 18.41
CA LEU A 305 2.97 -0.95 17.77
C LEU A 305 3.07 -2.15 18.71
N GLY A 306 1.99 -2.88 18.84
CA GLY A 306 1.94 -4.12 19.61
C GLY A 306 1.27 -5.23 18.84
N GLU A 307 1.78 -6.44 19.03
CA GLU A 307 1.18 -7.66 18.51
C GLU A 307 1.19 -8.73 19.60
N VAL A 308 0.13 -9.54 19.64
CA VAL A 308 -0.03 -10.60 20.63
C VAL A 308 -0.71 -11.81 20.03
N GLN A 309 -0.08 -12.97 20.22
CA GLN A 309 -0.64 -14.26 19.86
C GLN A 309 -1.59 -14.72 20.98
N LEU A 310 -2.88 -14.59 20.77
CA LEU A 310 -3.90 -14.96 21.74
C LEU A 310 -4.20 -16.47 21.75
N SER A 311 -4.01 -17.12 20.62
CA SER A 311 -4.09 -18.57 20.47
C SER A 311 -3.25 -19.03 19.28
N LYS A 312 -3.09 -20.33 19.10
CA LYS A 312 -2.39 -20.89 17.91
C LYS A 312 -3.02 -20.51 16.56
N TYR A 313 -4.23 -19.95 16.58
CA TYR A 313 -4.97 -19.56 15.36
C TYR A 313 -5.25 -18.08 15.27
N PHE A 314 -5.07 -17.35 16.36
CA PHE A 314 -5.53 -15.97 16.43
C PHE A 314 -4.47 -15.04 17.03
N MET A 315 -4.14 -14.01 16.30
CA MET A 315 -3.27 -12.92 16.71
C MET A 315 -4.05 -11.61 16.64
N ALA A 316 -3.83 -10.75 17.60
CA ALA A 316 -4.28 -9.36 17.57
C ALA A 316 -3.05 -8.46 17.43
N PHE A 317 -3.21 -7.38 16.71
CA PHE A 317 -2.20 -6.34 16.60
C PHE A 317 -2.84 -4.96 16.64
N GLY A 318 -2.08 -3.95 17.04
CA GLY A 318 -2.59 -2.60 17.12
C GLY A 318 -1.49 -1.61 17.36
N GLY A 319 -1.76 -0.36 17.00
CA GLY A 319 -0.80 0.70 17.15
C GLY A 319 -1.45 2.06 17.32
N ALA A 320 -0.62 2.98 17.75
CA ALA A 320 -0.97 4.40 17.82
C ALA A 320 0.22 5.22 17.31
N SER A 321 -0.07 6.25 16.54
CA SER A 321 0.90 7.25 16.14
C SER A 321 0.38 8.65 16.40
N PHE A 322 1.30 9.52 16.79
CA PHE A 322 1.05 10.94 16.94
C PHE A 322 1.78 11.66 15.80
N ASN A 323 1.03 12.18 14.84
CA ASN A 323 1.60 12.88 13.71
C ASN A 323 1.69 14.38 14.04
N TRP A 324 2.89 14.89 14.04
CA TRP A 324 3.19 16.28 14.34
C TRP A 324 3.92 16.93 13.17
N VAL A 325 3.27 17.90 12.53
CA VAL A 325 3.93 18.77 11.56
C VAL A 325 4.79 19.75 12.35
N ALA A 326 6.08 19.44 12.47
CA ALA A 326 7.02 20.19 13.31
C ALA A 326 7.41 21.53 12.68
N ALA A 327 7.43 21.61 11.36
CA ALA A 327 7.71 22.82 10.61
C ALA A 327 7.02 22.78 9.25
N GLU A 328 6.46 23.90 8.85
CA GLU A 328 5.98 24.16 7.49
C GLU A 328 6.46 25.55 7.08
N TYR A 329 7.08 25.63 5.92
CA TYR A 329 7.67 26.84 5.40
C TYR A 329 7.31 27.02 3.94
N THR A 330 6.72 28.15 3.60
CA THR A 330 6.36 28.52 2.22
C THR A 330 6.97 29.88 1.91
N THR A 331 7.68 29.99 0.79
CA THR A 331 8.14 31.26 0.25
C THR A 331 7.53 31.52 -1.10
N ARG A 332 7.09 32.73 -1.32
CA ARG A 332 6.67 33.24 -2.61
C ARG A 332 7.38 34.54 -2.91
N GLU A 333 8.06 34.59 -4.03
CA GLU A 333 8.62 35.83 -4.56
C GLU A 333 7.72 36.31 -5.71
N LEU A 334 7.26 37.55 -5.62
CA LEU A 334 6.52 38.23 -6.69
C LEU A 334 7.05 39.64 -6.83
N ASN A 335 7.52 40.03 -8.00
CA ASN A 335 8.07 41.37 -8.29
C ASN A 335 9.17 41.82 -7.30
N ASN A 336 10.07 40.92 -6.93
CA ASN A 336 11.12 41.13 -5.91
C ASN A 336 10.60 41.37 -4.45
N GLU A 337 9.31 41.17 -4.22
CA GLU A 337 8.76 41.13 -2.85
C GLU A 337 8.70 39.69 -2.37
N LYS A 338 9.44 39.38 -1.30
CA LYS A 338 9.48 38.07 -0.70
C LYS A 338 8.44 37.96 0.42
N ASN A 339 7.47 37.08 0.25
CA ASN A 339 6.53 36.70 1.30
C ASN A 339 6.97 35.36 1.90
N GLU A 340 7.16 35.33 3.20
CA GLU A 340 7.47 34.11 3.96
C GLU A 340 6.27 33.78 4.84
N ILE A 341 5.76 32.56 4.74
CA ILE A 341 4.72 32.04 5.62
C ILE A 341 5.35 30.88 6.38
N ILE A 342 5.45 31.02 7.69
CA ILE A 342 5.80 29.92 8.57
C ILE A 342 4.51 29.53 9.27
N ALA A 343 3.92 28.43 8.81
CA ALA A 343 2.74 27.88 9.46
C ALA A 343 3.17 26.78 10.42
N THR A 344 2.61 26.81 11.58
CA THR A 344 2.71 25.71 12.53
C THR A 344 1.34 25.08 12.72
N VAL A 345 1.28 23.81 12.44
CA VAL A 345 0.77 22.75 13.26
C VAL A 345 -0.65 22.31 13.01
N THR A 346 -0.74 21.20 12.35
CA THR A 346 -1.83 20.26 12.60
C THR A 346 -1.26 19.02 13.29
N ASN A 347 -1.80 18.68 14.45
CA ASN A 347 -1.52 17.44 15.14
C ASN A 347 -2.65 16.48 14.85
N SER A 348 -2.32 15.23 14.58
CA SER A 348 -3.31 14.16 14.49
C SER A 348 -2.82 12.93 15.25
N THR A 349 -3.75 12.24 15.89
CA THR A 349 -3.48 10.95 16.52
C THR A 349 -4.21 9.89 15.74
N THR A 350 -3.50 8.85 15.37
CA THR A 350 -4.06 7.69 14.71
C THR A 350 -3.98 6.49 15.64
N VAL A 351 -5.08 5.78 15.81
CA VAL A 351 -5.14 4.52 16.55
C VAL A 351 -5.77 3.50 15.66
N ASN A 352 -5.11 2.38 15.49
CA ASN A 352 -5.57 1.29 14.64
C ASN A 352 -5.50 -0.03 15.40
N LEU A 353 -6.45 -0.91 15.13
CA LEU A 353 -6.50 -2.27 15.63
C LEU A 353 -6.74 -3.22 14.46
N GLY A 354 -6.16 -4.39 14.55
CA GLY A 354 -6.35 -5.43 13.57
C GLY A 354 -6.26 -6.82 14.20
N ALA A 355 -6.58 -7.80 13.40
CA ALA A 355 -6.52 -9.20 13.79
C ALA A 355 -6.09 -10.08 12.63
N ARG A 356 -5.42 -11.17 12.94
CA ARG A 356 -5.05 -12.23 12.00
C ARG A 356 -5.54 -13.57 12.51
N PHE A 357 -6.19 -14.30 11.65
CA PHE A 357 -6.60 -15.67 11.88
C PHE A 357 -5.82 -16.59 10.94
N GLU A 358 -5.17 -17.61 11.48
CA GLU A 358 -4.39 -18.59 10.73
C GLU A 358 -4.95 -20.00 10.91
N TYR A 359 -5.13 -20.70 9.80
CA TYR A 359 -5.49 -22.10 9.79
C TYR A 359 -4.74 -22.87 8.70
N GLY A 360 -3.81 -23.71 9.11
CA GLY A 360 -2.98 -24.47 8.19
C GLY A 360 -2.09 -23.56 7.31
N ARG A 361 -2.41 -23.50 6.03
CA ARG A 361 -1.70 -22.67 5.03
C ARG A 361 -2.43 -21.37 4.71
N ALA A 362 -3.61 -21.18 5.28
CA ALA A 362 -4.43 -20.00 5.03
C ALA A 362 -4.35 -19.04 6.21
N ALA A 363 -4.32 -17.75 5.92
CA ALA A 363 -4.48 -16.70 6.91
C ALA A 363 -5.43 -15.63 6.38
N LEU A 364 -6.16 -15.02 7.30
CA LEU A 364 -7.04 -13.89 7.07
C LEU A 364 -6.61 -12.76 8.01
N GLU A 365 -6.34 -11.60 7.47
CA GLU A 365 -6.06 -10.38 8.23
C GLU A 365 -7.15 -9.35 8.00
N LEU A 366 -7.45 -8.60 9.05
CA LEU A 366 -8.36 -7.47 8.97
C LEU A 366 -7.88 -6.31 9.84
N ALA A 367 -8.14 -5.09 9.41
CA ALA A 367 -8.01 -3.89 10.21
C ALA A 367 -9.39 -3.25 10.37
N PHE A 368 -9.64 -2.72 11.57
CA PHE A 368 -10.89 -2.04 11.88
C PHE A 368 -10.84 -0.57 11.49
N GLU A 369 -11.94 -0.06 10.98
CA GLU A 369 -12.11 1.35 10.73
C GLU A 369 -12.05 2.16 12.02
N LYS A 370 -11.48 3.38 11.94
CA LYS A 370 -11.39 4.29 13.06
C LYS A 370 -12.77 4.63 13.62
N THR A 371 -13.74 4.90 12.76
CA THR A 371 -15.12 5.20 13.13
C THR A 371 -15.79 4.07 13.92
N PHE A 372 -15.49 2.82 13.56
CA PHE A 372 -15.93 1.66 14.34
C PHE A 372 -15.32 1.60 15.73
N LEU A 373 -14.03 1.93 15.86
CA LEU A 373 -13.35 1.95 17.16
C LEU A 373 -13.87 3.05 18.08
N GLU A 374 -14.20 4.22 17.53
CA GLU A 374 -14.72 5.36 18.29
C GLU A 374 -16.18 5.19 18.68
N ASN A 375 -17.00 4.59 17.83
CA ASN A 375 -18.43 4.36 18.08
C ASN A 375 -18.93 3.06 17.44
N PRO A 376 -18.68 1.90 18.05
CA PRO A 376 -19.06 0.59 17.49
C PRO A 376 -20.55 0.45 17.16
N PHE A 377 -21.42 1.04 17.98
CA PHE A 377 -22.86 0.94 17.76
C PHE A 377 -23.36 1.88 16.64
N GLY A 378 -22.73 3.03 16.46
CA GLY A 378 -23.05 3.97 15.38
C GLY A 378 -22.53 3.50 14.02
N ALA A 379 -21.41 2.79 13.99
CA ALA A 379 -20.79 2.30 12.77
C ALA A 379 -21.66 1.28 12.01
N PHE A 380 -22.50 0.51 12.71
CA PHE A 380 -23.46 -0.40 12.07
C PHE A 380 -24.57 0.32 11.29
N SER A 381 -24.77 1.61 11.52
CA SER A 381 -25.79 2.43 10.84
C SER A 381 -25.19 3.41 9.85
N SER A 382 -23.86 3.52 9.79
CA SER A 382 -23.14 4.38 8.86
C SER A 382 -22.88 3.67 7.52
N THR A 383 -22.66 4.43 6.48
CA THR A 383 -22.18 3.93 5.17
C THR A 383 -20.69 3.58 5.21
N ASP A 384 -20.00 3.98 6.26
CA ASP A 384 -18.61 3.67 6.49
C ASP A 384 -18.49 2.21 6.91
N GLY A 385 -17.58 1.47 6.33
CA GLY A 385 -17.37 0.05 6.63
C GLY A 385 -16.90 -0.16 8.07
N ILE A 386 -17.01 -1.39 8.55
CA ILE A 386 -16.44 -1.80 9.85
C ILE A 386 -14.95 -2.08 9.73
N VAL A 387 -14.52 -2.46 8.54
CA VAL A 387 -13.18 -2.96 8.23
C VAL A 387 -12.57 -2.10 7.12
N SER A 388 -11.37 -1.59 7.37
CA SER A 388 -10.60 -0.77 6.41
C SER A 388 -9.72 -1.60 5.48
N SER A 389 -9.32 -2.79 5.90
CA SER A 389 -8.52 -3.71 5.12
C SER A 389 -8.89 -5.16 5.43
N LEU A 390 -8.88 -5.99 4.41
CA LEU A 390 -9.20 -7.41 4.49
C LEU A 390 -8.28 -8.21 3.59
N GLY A 391 -7.19 -8.72 4.14
CA GLY A 391 -6.19 -9.49 3.41
C GLY A 391 -6.36 -11.00 3.63
N ALA A 392 -6.30 -11.76 2.56
CA ALA A 392 -6.29 -13.22 2.58
C ALA A 392 -4.96 -13.76 2.05
N PHE A 393 -4.38 -14.73 2.74
CA PHE A 393 -3.14 -15.39 2.39
C PHE A 393 -3.36 -16.88 2.18
N ILE A 394 -2.64 -17.44 1.23
CA ILE A 394 -2.44 -18.87 1.06
C ILE A 394 -0.94 -19.11 0.87
N ASN A 395 -0.31 -19.81 1.81
CA ASN A 395 1.09 -20.22 1.74
C ASN A 395 1.19 -21.66 1.19
N PHE A 396 2.14 -21.95 0.31
CA PHE A 396 2.26 -23.29 -0.32
C PHE A 396 3.70 -23.79 -0.51
#